data_0866568e6239d779b1ce2f817862c9fc
#
_entry.id   0866568e6239d779b1ce2f817862c9fc
#
_cell.length_a   1.000
_cell.length_b   1.000
_cell.length_c   1.000
_cell.angle_alpha   90.00
_cell.angle_beta   90.00
_cell.angle_gamma   90.00
#
_symmetry.space_group_name_H-M   'P 1'
#
loop_
_entity.id
_entity.type
_entity.pdbx_description
1 polymer ?
#
loop_
_entity_poly.entity_id
_entity_poly.type
_entity_poly.pdbx_seq_one_letter_code
_entity_poly.pdbx_strand_id
1 'polypeptide(L)'
;MFSITIKLMKKSARMLIPAGIAILIGTAFIAATFLFSNSMDDSLRRQSTAQLGEANYIATMKTNSNGAVSENGSADRTTVADFNLDRIRATKGVKGARVDTSVSVSISAAGKRSNGYAVGTSTDRKLLPVRIVSGDQPVDNNEVALPKSVAKQLGVGVGDKVDVAPISNGSALSGTAVRDVRVVGLTSDPFGVYSFYGGASVLSENVVAAVYGVDDFDHMQAYMLLLDIDEADAAAAQRTVDEVSGLLPKSYGVESRRSVEAEAVRDLSSNNTSFPTIFLLSFGVLALFVAALVIANTFQVLVAQRRRTLALLRTIGAKKGQLYTSVLMEAGLLGLIASVLGVGFGVGLIALVTNTGVMEMMGMQARLILSWQAFVVPIAFGLIMTVLASLGSARSATSVTPLEALRPIELTDTSRAGKVRATIGVLTIIAGLALAGVAVWQLSGMLNGLDTMASDNYSSVLLMSIGGAALVFLGLVLTATFWLPVLMRGVGALVSMCGPSAKLPTPTSRRTRVASPPPAPRC
;
A
#
# COMPACT_ATOMS: atom_id res chain seq x y z
N MET A 1 34.44 27.19 6.19
CA MET A 1 34.34 25.75 5.84
C MET A 1 33.20 25.49 4.85
N PHE A 2 31.96 26.00 5.06
CA PHE A 2 30.83 25.79 4.17
C PHE A 2 31.11 26.16 2.69
N SER A 3 31.72 27.33 2.43
CA SER A 3 32.07 27.77 1.08
C SER A 3 33.10 26.84 0.37
N ILE A 4 34.02 26.27 1.13
CA ILE A 4 35.02 25.31 0.60
C ILE A 4 34.33 23.99 0.26
N THR A 5 33.43 23.53 1.12
CA THR A 5 32.66 22.28 0.89
C THR A 5 31.82 22.37 -0.38
N ILE A 6 31.12 23.48 -0.60
CA ILE A 6 30.31 23.69 -1.81
C ILE A 6 31.18 23.71 -3.08
N LYS A 7 32.34 24.40 -3.06
CA LYS A 7 33.27 24.44 -4.20
C LYS A 7 33.85 23.06 -4.51
N LEU A 8 34.20 22.28 -3.46
CA LEU A 8 34.68 20.91 -3.61
C LEU A 8 33.59 19.97 -4.14
N MET A 9 32.37 20.11 -3.67
CA MET A 9 31.21 19.34 -4.14
C MET A 9 30.92 19.62 -5.63
N LYS A 10 30.96 20.89 -6.05
CA LYS A 10 30.77 21.26 -7.47
C LYS A 10 31.82 20.61 -8.39
N LYS A 11 33.08 20.53 -7.94
CA LYS A 11 34.17 19.88 -8.68
C LYS A 11 34.02 18.36 -8.80
N SER A 12 33.34 17.72 -7.83
CA SER A 12 33.12 16.26 -7.78
C SER A 12 31.68 15.85 -8.11
N ALA A 13 30.85 16.78 -8.60
CA ALA A 13 29.43 16.55 -8.82
C ALA A 13 29.15 15.28 -9.66
N ARG A 14 29.92 15.05 -10.72
CA ARG A 14 29.77 13.86 -11.59
C ARG A 14 29.92 12.54 -10.84
N MET A 15 30.73 12.49 -9.79
CA MET A 15 30.93 11.26 -9.01
C MET A 15 29.85 11.05 -7.94
N LEU A 16 29.19 12.14 -7.53
CA LEU A 16 28.10 12.09 -6.55
C LEU A 16 26.74 11.76 -7.19
N ILE A 17 26.60 11.86 -8.52
CA ILE A 17 25.38 11.57 -9.26
C ILE A 17 24.83 10.17 -8.96
N PRO A 18 25.61 9.06 -9.02
CA PRO A 18 25.07 7.73 -8.73
C PRO A 18 24.53 7.59 -7.32
N ALA A 19 25.22 8.18 -6.33
CA ALA A 19 24.73 8.20 -4.95
C ALA A 19 23.46 9.05 -4.83
N GLY A 20 23.41 10.21 -5.47
CA GLY A 20 22.23 11.07 -5.51
C GLY A 20 21.01 10.39 -6.14
N ILE A 21 21.18 9.68 -7.26
CA ILE A 21 20.12 8.90 -7.91
C ILE A 21 19.62 7.78 -6.98
N ALA A 22 20.53 7.07 -6.31
CA ALA A 22 20.14 6.00 -5.39
C ALA A 22 19.29 6.53 -4.21
N ILE A 23 19.67 7.68 -3.64
CA ILE A 23 18.89 8.36 -2.58
C ILE A 23 17.54 8.81 -3.12
N LEU A 24 17.53 9.44 -4.31
CA LEU A 24 16.31 9.92 -4.96
C LEU A 24 15.31 8.78 -5.15
N ILE A 25 15.74 7.64 -5.72
CA ILE A 25 14.87 6.49 -5.95
C ILE A 25 14.34 5.94 -4.62
N GLY A 26 15.19 5.76 -3.60
CA GLY A 26 14.78 5.25 -2.30
C GLY A 26 13.77 6.16 -1.59
N THR A 27 14.01 7.48 -1.58
CA THR A 27 13.11 8.45 -0.95
C THR A 27 11.84 8.68 -1.76
N ALA A 28 11.91 8.63 -3.09
CA ALA A 28 10.73 8.65 -3.96
C ALA A 28 9.80 7.47 -3.70
N PHE A 29 10.38 6.27 -3.54
CA PHE A 29 9.61 5.07 -3.26
C PHE A 29 8.90 5.16 -1.91
N ILE A 30 9.59 5.62 -0.85
CA ILE A 30 8.96 5.80 0.47
C ILE A 30 7.86 6.86 0.42
N ALA A 31 8.10 8.01 -0.22
CA ALA A 31 7.09 9.05 -0.37
C ALA A 31 5.86 8.54 -1.13
N ALA A 32 6.07 7.82 -2.25
CA ALA A 32 5.00 7.20 -3.03
C ALA A 32 4.21 6.18 -2.20
N THR A 33 4.90 5.37 -1.37
CA THR A 33 4.24 4.41 -0.47
C THR A 33 3.32 5.10 0.54
N PHE A 34 3.79 6.17 1.20
CA PHE A 34 2.95 6.93 2.13
C PHE A 34 1.75 7.58 1.44
N LEU A 35 1.95 8.17 0.27
CA LEU A 35 0.87 8.79 -0.50
C LEU A 35 -0.14 7.75 -0.97
N PHE A 36 0.31 6.61 -1.45
CA PHE A 36 -0.55 5.50 -1.84
C PHE A 36 -1.34 4.96 -0.65
N SER A 37 -0.68 4.72 0.49
CA SER A 37 -1.34 4.25 1.72
C SER A 37 -2.43 5.22 2.17
N ASN A 38 -2.13 6.53 2.23
CA ASN A 38 -3.12 7.53 2.62
C ASN A 38 -4.32 7.58 1.65
N SER A 39 -4.04 7.45 0.34
CA SER A 39 -5.10 7.42 -0.68
C SER A 39 -5.94 6.15 -0.57
N MET A 40 -5.33 5.02 -0.26
CA MET A 40 -6.01 3.74 -0.04
C MET A 40 -6.88 3.78 1.22
N ASP A 41 -6.33 4.27 2.34
CA ASP A 41 -7.07 4.40 3.60
C ASP A 41 -8.29 5.33 3.43
N ASP A 42 -8.14 6.45 2.72
CA ASP A 42 -9.28 7.34 2.40
C ASP A 42 -10.31 6.65 1.50
N SER A 43 -9.86 5.90 0.49
CA SER A 43 -10.76 5.14 -0.38
C SER A 43 -11.54 4.08 0.40
N LEU A 44 -10.87 3.32 1.26
CA LEU A 44 -11.52 2.30 2.12
C LEU A 44 -12.51 2.93 3.10
N ARG A 45 -12.14 4.04 3.73
CA ARG A 45 -13.06 4.78 4.63
C ARG A 45 -14.30 5.28 3.89
N ARG A 46 -14.13 5.81 2.67
CA ARG A 46 -15.26 6.24 1.85
C ARG A 46 -16.13 5.08 1.40
N GLN A 47 -15.52 3.95 1.05
CA GLN A 47 -16.26 2.76 0.65
C GLN A 47 -17.08 2.19 1.80
N SER A 48 -16.53 2.08 3.01
CA SER A 48 -17.26 1.55 4.17
C SER A 48 -18.45 2.41 4.57
N THR A 49 -18.39 3.72 4.35
CA THR A 49 -19.49 4.64 4.68
C THR A 49 -20.41 4.95 3.51
N ALA A 50 -19.98 4.70 2.28
CA ALA A 50 -20.74 5.03 1.08
C ALA A 50 -21.92 4.09 0.83
N GLN A 51 -21.86 2.85 1.35
CA GLN A 51 -23.03 1.95 1.36
C GLN A 51 -24.20 2.52 2.15
N LEU A 52 -23.91 3.43 3.08
CA LEU A 52 -24.88 4.06 3.96
C LEU A 52 -25.68 5.20 3.28
N GLY A 53 -25.36 5.55 2.03
CA GLY A 53 -25.95 6.72 1.38
C GLY A 53 -25.74 8.00 2.19
N GLU A 54 -26.77 8.82 2.35
CA GLU A 54 -26.78 10.01 3.23
C GLU A 54 -27.50 9.73 4.57
N ALA A 55 -27.68 8.45 4.97
CA ALA A 55 -28.25 8.10 6.25
C ALA A 55 -27.44 8.70 7.41
N ASN A 56 -28.11 9.24 8.41
CA ASN A 56 -27.48 9.79 9.61
C ASN A 56 -27.55 8.82 10.81
N TYR A 57 -28.47 7.84 10.77
CA TYR A 57 -28.55 6.73 11.72
C TYR A 57 -28.66 5.40 10.99
N ILE A 58 -28.14 4.36 11.63
CA ILE A 58 -28.07 3.02 11.06
C ILE A 58 -28.48 2.03 12.15
N ALA A 59 -29.40 1.12 11.83
CA ALA A 59 -29.67 0.00 12.69
C ALA A 59 -28.93 -1.24 12.19
N THR A 60 -28.03 -1.73 13.01
CA THR A 60 -27.20 -2.92 12.74
C THR A 60 -27.38 -3.95 13.83
N MET A 61 -26.99 -5.18 13.56
CA MET A 61 -26.98 -6.24 14.56
C MET A 61 -25.97 -5.92 15.67
N LYS A 62 -26.41 -6.03 16.93
CA LYS A 62 -25.54 -5.79 18.09
C LYS A 62 -24.41 -6.80 18.12
N THR A 63 -23.19 -6.32 18.11
CA THR A 63 -21.98 -7.13 18.30
C THR A 63 -21.62 -7.16 19.78
N ASN A 64 -21.17 -8.31 20.28
CA ASN A 64 -20.61 -8.42 21.63
C ASN A 64 -19.25 -7.72 21.67
N SER A 65 -18.77 -7.36 22.87
CA SER A 65 -17.48 -6.70 23.12
C SER A 65 -16.25 -7.40 22.50
N ASN A 66 -16.39 -8.61 21.98
CA ASN A 66 -15.37 -9.38 21.29
C ASN A 66 -15.51 -9.35 19.74
N GLY A 67 -16.37 -8.49 19.19
CA GLY A 67 -16.60 -8.43 17.75
C GLY A 67 -17.37 -9.64 17.17
N ALA A 68 -17.80 -10.58 18.00
CA ALA A 68 -18.62 -11.71 17.57
C ALA A 68 -20.10 -11.33 17.60
N VAL A 69 -20.82 -11.66 16.56
CA VAL A 69 -22.30 -11.62 16.56
C VAL A 69 -22.77 -12.47 17.76
N SER A 70 -23.65 -11.92 18.59
CA SER A 70 -24.14 -12.59 19.80
C SER A 70 -24.59 -14.02 19.48
N GLU A 71 -23.96 -15.03 20.10
CA GLU A 71 -24.22 -16.46 19.88
C GLU A 71 -25.67 -16.93 20.17
N ASN A 72 -26.51 -16.08 20.75
CA ASN A 72 -27.96 -16.32 20.88
C ASN A 72 -28.77 -15.92 19.64
N GLY A 73 -28.13 -15.32 18.63
CA GLY A 73 -28.67 -15.31 17.31
C GLY A 73 -28.18 -16.58 16.60
N SER A 74 -28.94 -17.67 16.64
CA SER A 74 -29.09 -18.39 15.36
C SER A 74 -29.11 -17.29 14.34
N ALA A 75 -28.37 -17.47 13.20
CA ALA A 75 -28.50 -16.58 12.07
C ALA A 75 -29.97 -16.60 11.61
N ASP A 76 -30.86 -16.13 12.46
CA ASP A 76 -32.24 -15.89 12.18
C ASP A 76 -32.22 -14.89 11.08
N ARG A 77 -32.58 -15.38 9.94
CA ARG A 77 -32.65 -14.66 8.68
C ARG A 77 -33.66 -13.55 8.90
N THR A 78 -33.19 -12.44 9.51
CA THR A 78 -34.00 -11.24 9.68
C THR A 78 -34.45 -10.82 8.30
N THR A 79 -35.73 -10.75 8.10
CA THR A 79 -36.33 -10.34 6.83
C THR A 79 -36.72 -8.86 6.88
N VAL A 80 -37.04 -8.30 5.75
CA VAL A 80 -37.50 -6.91 5.64
C VAL A 80 -38.74 -6.68 6.51
N ALA A 81 -39.66 -7.66 6.57
CA ALA A 81 -40.88 -7.61 7.40
C ALA A 81 -40.58 -7.39 8.90
N ASP A 82 -39.47 -7.97 9.40
CA ASP A 82 -39.10 -7.88 10.82
C ASP A 82 -38.75 -6.46 11.27
N PHE A 83 -38.41 -5.57 10.33
CA PHE A 83 -38.07 -4.17 10.61
C PHE A 83 -39.30 -3.27 10.77
N ASN A 84 -40.52 -3.73 10.51
CA ASN A 84 -41.75 -2.92 10.60
C ASN A 84 -41.63 -1.55 9.90
N LEU A 85 -41.14 -1.53 8.64
CA LEU A 85 -40.80 -0.31 7.91
C LEU A 85 -41.89 0.75 7.89
N ASP A 86 -43.16 0.35 7.74
CA ASP A 86 -44.27 1.28 7.68
C ASP A 86 -44.47 2.03 9.00
N ARG A 87 -44.29 1.33 10.13
CA ARG A 87 -44.35 1.96 11.45
C ARG A 87 -43.18 2.90 11.68
N ILE A 88 -41.99 2.49 11.28
CA ILE A 88 -40.77 3.32 11.39
C ILE A 88 -40.93 4.59 10.54
N ARG A 89 -41.41 4.47 9.31
CA ARG A 89 -41.66 5.61 8.43
C ARG A 89 -42.73 6.56 8.97
N ALA A 90 -43.72 6.01 9.71
CA ALA A 90 -44.75 6.80 10.37
C ALA A 90 -44.30 7.46 11.68
N THR A 91 -43.14 7.10 12.22
CA THR A 91 -42.60 7.67 13.47
C THR A 91 -42.21 9.13 13.27
N LYS A 92 -42.68 9.99 14.20
CA LYS A 92 -42.42 11.43 14.12
C LYS A 92 -40.90 11.72 14.19
N GLY A 93 -40.40 12.45 13.21
CA GLY A 93 -38.96 12.78 13.11
C GLY A 93 -38.17 11.88 12.16
N VAL A 94 -38.75 10.78 11.69
CA VAL A 94 -38.16 9.98 10.60
C VAL A 94 -38.52 10.62 9.25
N LYS A 95 -37.53 11.03 8.47
CA LYS A 95 -37.70 11.58 7.12
C LYS A 95 -37.65 10.49 6.06
N GLY A 96 -36.90 9.44 6.31
CA GLY A 96 -36.73 8.31 5.41
C GLY A 96 -36.20 7.06 6.13
N ALA A 97 -36.61 5.89 5.63
CA ALA A 97 -36.10 4.60 6.09
C ALA A 97 -35.94 3.65 4.89
N ARG A 98 -34.78 3.00 4.80
CA ARG A 98 -34.47 2.01 3.76
C ARG A 98 -33.79 0.80 4.38
N VAL A 99 -34.31 -0.39 4.09
CA VAL A 99 -33.57 -1.63 4.39
C VAL A 99 -32.54 -1.87 3.32
N ASP A 100 -31.32 -2.19 3.73
CA ASP A 100 -30.26 -2.54 2.79
C ASP A 100 -30.46 -3.96 2.30
N THR A 101 -30.78 -4.06 1.00
CA THR A 101 -30.96 -5.30 0.26
C THR A 101 -30.09 -5.22 -0.98
N SER A 102 -29.28 -6.25 -1.20
CA SER A 102 -28.39 -6.31 -2.37
C SER A 102 -28.41 -7.70 -3.00
N VAL A 103 -28.35 -7.75 -4.31
CA VAL A 103 -28.34 -8.99 -5.09
C VAL A 103 -27.33 -8.91 -6.23
N SER A 104 -26.73 -10.06 -6.56
CA SER A 104 -25.89 -10.18 -7.75
C SER A 104 -26.76 -10.45 -8.96
N VAL A 105 -26.65 -9.62 -9.99
CA VAL A 105 -27.51 -9.66 -11.16
C VAL A 105 -26.73 -9.76 -12.47
N SER A 106 -27.32 -10.46 -13.41
CA SER A 106 -26.90 -10.46 -14.81
C SER A 106 -27.95 -9.70 -15.63
N ILE A 107 -27.55 -8.59 -16.22
CA ILE A 107 -28.42 -7.76 -17.03
C ILE A 107 -28.08 -7.99 -18.50
N SER A 108 -29.10 -8.24 -19.32
CA SER A 108 -28.90 -8.52 -20.73
C SER A 108 -29.87 -7.71 -21.63
N ALA A 109 -29.35 -7.28 -22.77
CA ALA A 109 -30.11 -6.59 -23.82
C ALA A 109 -29.44 -6.80 -25.17
N ALA A 110 -30.22 -7.00 -26.24
CA ALA A 110 -29.74 -7.14 -27.61
C ALA A 110 -28.58 -8.14 -27.80
N GLY A 111 -28.60 -9.27 -27.06
CA GLY A 111 -27.55 -10.30 -27.10
C GLY A 111 -26.27 -9.98 -26.34
N LYS A 112 -26.15 -8.82 -25.70
CA LYS A 112 -25.07 -8.46 -24.81
C LYS A 112 -25.46 -8.73 -23.37
N ARG A 113 -24.46 -8.96 -22.51
CA ARG A 113 -24.66 -9.23 -21.08
C ARG A 113 -23.65 -8.47 -20.24
N SER A 114 -24.09 -7.99 -19.09
CA SER A 114 -23.24 -7.39 -18.06
C SER A 114 -23.62 -7.97 -16.71
N ASN A 115 -22.64 -8.43 -15.97
CA ASN A 115 -22.84 -8.89 -14.60
C ASN A 115 -22.50 -7.76 -13.64
N GLY A 116 -23.26 -7.66 -12.53
CA GLY A 116 -23.04 -6.60 -11.57
C GLY A 116 -23.83 -6.80 -10.28
N TYR A 117 -23.87 -5.74 -9.51
CA TYR A 117 -24.67 -5.65 -8.29
C TYR A 117 -25.92 -4.84 -8.52
N ALA A 118 -26.98 -5.16 -7.78
CA ALA A 118 -28.18 -4.37 -7.73
C ALA A 118 -28.64 -4.20 -6.29
N VAL A 119 -29.22 -3.04 -5.99
CA VAL A 119 -29.80 -2.68 -4.69
C VAL A 119 -31.29 -2.40 -4.87
N GLY A 120 -32.07 -2.69 -3.82
CA GLY A 120 -33.48 -2.33 -3.80
C GLY A 120 -33.68 -0.81 -3.80
N THR A 121 -34.77 -0.36 -4.39
CA THR A 121 -35.17 1.05 -4.41
C THR A 121 -35.41 1.59 -2.99
N SER A 122 -35.60 2.90 -2.87
CA SER A 122 -35.88 3.58 -1.60
C SER A 122 -36.96 4.64 -1.83
N THR A 123 -37.77 4.92 -0.85
CA THR A 123 -38.68 6.07 -0.87
C THR A 123 -37.93 7.40 -0.81
N ASP A 124 -36.76 7.42 -0.16
CA ASP A 124 -35.86 8.57 -0.10
C ASP A 124 -34.60 8.32 -0.94
N ARG A 125 -34.38 9.15 -1.98
CA ARG A 125 -33.19 9.08 -2.85
C ARG A 125 -31.86 9.23 -2.11
N LYS A 126 -31.86 9.92 -0.96
CA LYS A 126 -30.66 10.16 -0.15
C LYS A 126 -30.12 8.89 0.50
N LEU A 127 -31.00 7.93 0.76
CA LEU A 127 -30.64 6.66 1.38
C LEU A 127 -30.10 5.63 0.37
N LEU A 128 -30.07 5.95 -0.93
CA LEU A 128 -29.44 5.09 -1.93
C LEU A 128 -27.92 5.21 -1.88
N PRO A 129 -27.17 4.08 -1.99
CA PRO A 129 -25.71 4.11 -2.03
C PRO A 129 -25.15 4.60 -3.38
N VAL A 130 -26.01 4.79 -4.38
CA VAL A 130 -25.68 5.31 -5.70
C VAL A 130 -26.55 6.52 -6.04
N ARG A 131 -26.04 7.41 -6.88
CA ARG A 131 -26.79 8.59 -7.30
C ARG A 131 -27.46 8.35 -8.66
N ILE A 132 -28.73 8.71 -8.76
CA ILE A 132 -29.43 8.79 -10.06
C ILE A 132 -29.03 10.09 -10.73
N VAL A 133 -28.39 10.00 -11.89
CA VAL A 133 -27.80 11.12 -12.62
C VAL A 133 -28.56 11.49 -13.89
N SER A 134 -29.46 10.63 -14.34
CA SER A 134 -30.35 10.87 -15.50
C SER A 134 -31.61 10.01 -15.34
N GLY A 135 -32.73 10.54 -15.72
CA GLY A 135 -34.03 9.87 -15.56
C GLY A 135 -34.51 9.84 -14.11
N ASP A 136 -35.33 8.86 -13.80
CA ASP A 136 -36.02 8.71 -12.53
C ASP A 136 -35.58 7.48 -11.75
N GLN A 137 -35.99 7.43 -10.50
CA GLN A 137 -35.78 6.28 -9.63
C GLN A 137 -36.87 5.24 -9.93
N PRO A 138 -36.53 3.94 -9.93
CA PRO A 138 -37.53 2.88 -10.05
C PRO A 138 -38.55 2.94 -8.90
N VAL A 139 -39.81 3.13 -9.19
CA VAL A 139 -40.91 3.17 -8.23
C VAL A 139 -41.96 2.13 -8.61
N ASP A 140 -42.26 2.02 -9.91
CA ASP A 140 -43.25 1.07 -10.40
C ASP A 140 -42.66 -0.34 -10.52
N ASN A 141 -43.58 -1.31 -10.59
CA ASN A 141 -43.21 -2.69 -10.85
C ASN A 141 -42.49 -2.80 -12.20
N ASN A 142 -41.41 -3.58 -12.22
CA ASN A 142 -40.69 -3.88 -13.46
C ASN A 142 -39.81 -2.72 -14.00
N GLU A 143 -39.21 -1.96 -13.10
CA GLU A 143 -38.33 -0.85 -13.44
C GLU A 143 -36.89 -1.05 -12.89
N VAL A 144 -35.92 -0.46 -13.62
CA VAL A 144 -34.49 -0.47 -13.24
C VAL A 144 -33.84 0.86 -13.58
N ALA A 145 -32.92 1.29 -12.72
CA ALA A 145 -31.94 2.30 -13.07
C ALA A 145 -30.55 1.63 -13.18
N LEU A 146 -29.87 1.85 -14.32
CA LEU A 146 -28.63 1.18 -14.67
C LEU A 146 -27.40 2.07 -14.45
N PRO A 147 -26.23 1.51 -14.07
CA PRO A 147 -24.97 2.24 -14.14
C PRO A 147 -24.72 2.73 -15.58
N LYS A 148 -24.21 3.97 -15.72
CA LYS A 148 -23.87 4.53 -17.05
C LYS A 148 -22.91 3.62 -17.83
N SER A 149 -21.97 2.96 -17.16
CA SER A 149 -21.03 2.01 -17.76
C SER A 149 -21.74 0.80 -18.35
N VAL A 150 -22.69 0.21 -17.59
CA VAL A 150 -23.49 -0.94 -18.01
C VAL A 150 -24.43 -0.57 -19.14
N ALA A 151 -25.13 0.55 -19.05
CA ALA A 151 -26.01 1.06 -20.11
C ALA A 151 -25.24 1.24 -21.43
N LYS A 152 -24.04 1.85 -21.37
CA LYS A 152 -23.15 2.01 -22.52
C LYS A 152 -22.68 0.66 -23.10
N GLN A 153 -22.33 -0.29 -22.26
CA GLN A 153 -21.88 -1.64 -22.65
C GLN A 153 -23.00 -2.41 -23.39
N LEU A 154 -24.21 -2.34 -22.84
CA LEU A 154 -25.38 -2.99 -23.42
C LEU A 154 -25.93 -2.25 -24.65
N GLY A 155 -25.64 -0.94 -24.78
CA GLY A 155 -26.16 -0.08 -25.83
C GLY A 155 -27.62 0.34 -25.60
N VAL A 156 -28.01 0.49 -24.33
CA VAL A 156 -29.37 0.87 -23.91
C VAL A 156 -29.38 2.23 -23.21
N GLY A 157 -30.53 2.91 -23.26
CA GLY A 157 -30.77 4.19 -22.59
C GLY A 157 -32.05 4.19 -21.77
N VAL A 158 -32.40 5.35 -21.22
CA VAL A 158 -33.68 5.54 -20.51
C VAL A 158 -34.85 5.33 -21.50
N GLY A 159 -35.80 4.50 -21.13
CA GLY A 159 -36.95 4.10 -21.94
C GLY A 159 -36.83 2.71 -22.57
N ASP A 160 -35.62 2.18 -22.70
CA ASP A 160 -35.38 0.85 -23.25
C ASP A 160 -35.72 -0.26 -22.26
N LYS A 161 -35.76 -1.49 -22.76
CA LYS A 161 -36.05 -2.68 -21.95
C LYS A 161 -34.83 -3.57 -21.84
N VAL A 162 -34.66 -4.21 -20.69
CA VAL A 162 -33.60 -5.17 -20.39
C VAL A 162 -34.16 -6.39 -19.66
N ASP A 163 -33.45 -7.51 -19.74
CA ASP A 163 -33.73 -8.69 -18.92
C ASP A 163 -32.77 -8.71 -17.73
N VAL A 164 -33.33 -8.96 -16.55
CA VAL A 164 -32.57 -9.05 -15.29
C VAL A 164 -32.68 -10.47 -14.76
N ALA A 165 -31.56 -11.12 -14.53
CA ALA A 165 -31.50 -12.50 -14.06
C ALA A 165 -30.56 -12.63 -12.84
N PRO A 166 -30.79 -13.59 -11.95
CA PRO A 166 -29.87 -13.89 -10.87
C PRO A 166 -28.54 -14.43 -11.41
N ILE A 167 -27.44 -14.14 -10.71
CA ILE A 167 -26.17 -14.81 -10.93
C ILE A 167 -26.06 -15.96 -9.93
N SER A 168 -26.08 -17.20 -10.42
CA SER A 168 -25.87 -18.38 -9.60
C SER A 168 -24.39 -18.54 -9.26
N ASN A 169 -23.99 -18.12 -8.06
CA ASN A 169 -22.64 -18.35 -7.52
C ASN A 169 -22.57 -19.63 -6.66
N GLY A 170 -23.34 -20.64 -7.01
CA GLY A 170 -23.41 -21.88 -6.21
C GLY A 170 -24.23 -21.77 -4.92
N SER A 171 -24.84 -20.64 -4.64
CA SER A 171 -25.77 -20.45 -3.53
C SER A 171 -27.15 -21.02 -3.91
N ALA A 172 -27.88 -21.56 -2.94
CA ALA A 172 -29.19 -22.18 -3.10
C ALA A 172 -30.34 -21.19 -3.44
N LEU A 173 -30.01 -19.97 -3.89
CA LEU A 173 -30.99 -18.96 -4.29
C LEU A 173 -31.48 -19.28 -5.71
N SER A 174 -32.70 -19.76 -5.80
CA SER A 174 -33.40 -20.12 -7.04
C SER A 174 -34.21 -18.93 -7.60
N GLY A 175 -33.62 -17.73 -7.66
CA GLY A 175 -34.30 -16.57 -8.21
C GLY A 175 -34.70 -16.76 -9.67
N THR A 176 -35.72 -16.06 -10.12
CA THR A 176 -36.23 -16.09 -11.49
C THR A 176 -35.77 -14.88 -12.30
N ALA A 177 -35.55 -15.10 -13.59
CA ALA A 177 -35.24 -14.00 -14.51
C ALA A 177 -36.50 -13.18 -14.78
N VAL A 178 -36.40 -11.86 -14.61
CA VAL A 178 -37.46 -10.92 -14.99
C VAL A 178 -37.14 -10.33 -16.33
N ARG A 179 -38.08 -10.45 -17.28
CA ARG A 179 -37.92 -9.95 -18.64
C ARG A 179 -38.60 -8.61 -18.84
N ASP A 180 -38.20 -7.89 -19.86
CA ASP A 180 -38.82 -6.62 -20.27
C ASP A 180 -38.83 -5.55 -19.15
N VAL A 181 -37.82 -5.53 -18.29
CA VAL A 181 -37.66 -4.53 -17.23
C VAL A 181 -37.31 -3.18 -17.89
N ARG A 182 -38.08 -2.14 -17.59
CA ARG A 182 -37.91 -0.80 -18.19
C ARG A 182 -36.79 -0.04 -17.51
N VAL A 183 -35.88 0.48 -18.31
CA VAL A 183 -34.82 1.38 -17.83
C VAL A 183 -35.40 2.77 -17.62
N VAL A 184 -35.54 3.20 -16.35
CA VAL A 184 -36.12 4.52 -16.03
C VAL A 184 -35.06 5.55 -15.66
N GLY A 185 -33.86 5.12 -15.33
CA GLY A 185 -32.81 6.04 -14.97
C GLY A 185 -31.41 5.46 -15.16
N LEU A 186 -30.42 6.35 -15.03
CA LEU A 186 -29.01 6.00 -15.03
C LEU A 186 -28.38 6.36 -13.68
N THR A 187 -27.59 5.43 -13.15
CA THR A 187 -26.89 5.60 -11.87
C THR A 187 -25.41 5.94 -12.07
N SER A 188 -24.84 6.59 -11.08
CA SER A 188 -23.40 6.71 -10.91
C SER A 188 -23.02 6.30 -9.49
N ASP A 189 -21.82 5.74 -9.34
CA ASP A 189 -21.22 5.38 -8.06
C ASP A 189 -20.14 6.40 -7.70
N PRO A 190 -20.48 7.49 -7.00
CA PRO A 190 -19.56 8.59 -6.75
C PRO A 190 -18.47 8.24 -5.75
N PHE A 191 -18.61 7.13 -5.02
CA PHE A 191 -17.69 6.70 -3.97
C PHE A 191 -16.94 5.41 -4.33
N GLY A 192 -17.28 4.79 -5.47
CA GLY A 192 -16.60 3.61 -5.99
C GLY A 192 -16.90 2.31 -5.24
N VAL A 193 -17.96 2.26 -4.43
CA VAL A 193 -18.35 1.05 -3.66
C VAL A 193 -18.55 -0.15 -4.53
N TYR A 194 -19.19 0.07 -5.66
CA TYR A 194 -19.54 -0.96 -6.64
C TYR A 194 -18.69 -0.88 -7.91
N SER A 195 -17.60 -0.11 -7.90
CA SER A 195 -16.76 0.14 -9.09
C SER A 195 -16.19 -1.16 -9.66
N PHE A 196 -15.83 -2.11 -8.80
CA PHE A 196 -15.34 -3.44 -9.21
C PHE A 196 -16.38 -4.22 -10.04
N TYR A 197 -17.65 -3.93 -9.82
CA TYR A 197 -18.78 -4.55 -10.54
C TYR A 197 -19.35 -3.63 -11.64
N GLY A 198 -18.66 -2.56 -11.99
CA GLY A 198 -19.11 -1.57 -12.99
C GLY A 198 -20.16 -0.60 -12.46
N GLY A 199 -20.42 -0.56 -11.16
CA GLY A 199 -21.47 0.20 -10.48
C GLY A 199 -22.60 -0.68 -9.96
N ALA A 200 -23.59 -0.10 -9.27
CA ALA A 200 -24.80 -0.81 -8.86
C ALA A 200 -26.02 -0.29 -9.58
N SER A 201 -26.87 -1.21 -10.01
CA SER A 201 -28.22 -0.94 -10.51
C SER A 201 -29.17 -0.74 -9.34
N VAL A 202 -30.22 0.05 -9.52
CA VAL A 202 -31.34 0.14 -8.58
C VAL A 202 -32.54 -0.59 -9.21
N LEU A 203 -33.11 -1.54 -8.47
CA LEU A 203 -34.25 -2.34 -8.90
C LEU A 203 -35.49 -1.96 -8.10
N SER A 204 -36.65 -2.03 -8.74
CA SER A 204 -37.94 -1.99 -8.01
C SER A 204 -38.08 -3.19 -7.09
N GLU A 205 -38.89 -3.07 -6.04
CA GLU A 205 -39.05 -4.08 -4.98
C GLU A 205 -39.43 -5.46 -5.54
N ASN A 206 -40.35 -5.51 -6.52
CA ASN A 206 -40.75 -6.77 -7.14
C ASN A 206 -39.64 -7.43 -7.97
N VAL A 207 -38.84 -6.64 -8.67
CA VAL A 207 -37.74 -7.18 -9.49
C VAL A 207 -36.63 -7.72 -8.59
N VAL A 208 -36.27 -6.99 -7.53
CA VAL A 208 -35.23 -7.47 -6.61
C VAL A 208 -35.66 -8.72 -5.85
N ALA A 209 -36.92 -8.82 -5.42
CA ALA A 209 -37.49 -10.00 -4.76
C ALA A 209 -37.48 -11.22 -5.70
N ALA A 210 -37.97 -11.07 -6.94
CA ALA A 210 -37.99 -12.15 -7.92
C ALA A 210 -36.57 -12.65 -8.25
N VAL A 211 -35.60 -11.75 -8.43
CA VAL A 211 -34.21 -12.12 -8.66
C VAL A 211 -33.56 -12.75 -7.44
N TYR A 212 -33.93 -12.32 -6.23
CA TYR A 212 -33.50 -12.95 -4.99
C TYR A 212 -34.08 -14.36 -4.80
N GLY A 213 -35.30 -14.61 -5.34
CA GLY A 213 -35.96 -15.90 -5.25
C GLY A 213 -36.96 -16.01 -4.10
N VAL A 214 -37.62 -14.92 -3.76
CA VAL A 214 -38.71 -14.82 -2.77
C VAL A 214 -39.98 -14.28 -3.41
N ASP A 215 -41.10 -14.54 -2.79
CA ASP A 215 -42.42 -14.19 -3.34
C ASP A 215 -42.67 -12.67 -3.33
N ASP A 216 -42.15 -11.99 -2.31
CA ASP A 216 -42.26 -10.54 -2.15
C ASP A 216 -41.03 -9.93 -1.46
N PHE A 217 -40.94 -8.61 -1.47
CA PHE A 217 -39.84 -7.85 -0.87
C PHE A 217 -39.73 -8.04 0.64
N ASP A 218 -40.81 -8.26 1.33
CA ASP A 218 -40.85 -8.43 2.79
C ASP A 218 -40.16 -9.71 3.25
N HIS A 219 -40.11 -10.74 2.42
CA HIS A 219 -39.39 -12.00 2.69
C HIS A 219 -37.90 -11.96 2.32
N MET A 220 -37.39 -10.85 1.77
CA MET A 220 -35.95 -10.72 1.54
C MET A 220 -35.17 -10.65 2.84
N GLN A 221 -33.98 -11.26 2.83
CA GLN A 221 -33.04 -11.13 3.94
C GLN A 221 -32.50 -9.70 3.99
N ALA A 222 -32.46 -9.14 5.18
CA ALA A 222 -32.02 -7.78 5.46
C ALA A 222 -30.92 -7.77 6.53
N TYR A 223 -29.90 -6.94 6.31
CA TYR A 223 -28.73 -6.89 7.19
C TYR A 223 -28.67 -5.60 8.01
N MET A 224 -29.18 -4.51 7.47
CA MET A 224 -29.18 -3.22 8.14
C MET A 224 -30.36 -2.37 7.68
N LEU A 225 -30.75 -1.42 8.55
CA LEU A 225 -31.74 -0.40 8.24
C LEU A 225 -31.07 0.98 8.27
N LEU A 226 -31.19 1.70 7.19
CA LEU A 226 -30.69 3.06 7.02
C LEU A 226 -31.80 4.05 7.31
N LEU A 227 -31.52 5.07 8.12
CA LEU A 227 -32.49 6.05 8.60
C LEU A 227 -32.02 7.47 8.31
N ASP A 228 -32.91 8.32 7.82
CA ASP A 228 -32.78 9.78 7.83
C ASP A 228 -33.70 10.33 8.93
N ILE A 229 -33.12 10.73 10.08
CA ILE A 229 -33.80 11.30 11.21
C ILE A 229 -33.54 12.80 11.26
N ASP A 230 -34.57 13.58 11.64
CA ASP A 230 -34.43 15.02 11.80
C ASP A 230 -33.54 15.37 13.00
N GLU A 231 -32.37 15.96 12.74
CA GLU A 231 -31.39 16.37 13.75
C GLU A 231 -31.50 17.86 14.14
N ALA A 232 -32.57 18.57 13.75
CA ALA A 232 -32.73 19.98 14.08
C ALA A 232 -32.78 20.24 15.60
N ASP A 233 -33.30 19.27 16.37
CA ASP A 233 -33.27 19.23 17.83
C ASP A 233 -32.72 17.89 18.31
N ALA A 234 -31.57 17.93 18.99
CA ALA A 234 -30.87 16.73 19.46
C ALA A 234 -31.73 15.91 20.46
N ALA A 235 -32.51 16.56 21.29
CA ALA A 235 -33.38 15.86 22.24
C ALA A 235 -34.59 15.21 21.55
N ALA A 236 -35.07 15.80 20.47
CA ALA A 236 -36.12 15.22 19.64
C ALA A 236 -35.55 14.03 18.83
N ALA A 237 -34.37 14.18 18.24
CA ALA A 237 -33.69 13.11 17.53
C ALA A 237 -33.44 11.89 18.41
N GLN A 238 -32.97 12.08 19.65
CA GLN A 238 -32.76 10.97 20.58
C GLN A 238 -34.08 10.24 20.93
N ARG A 239 -35.19 10.96 21.15
CA ARG A 239 -36.50 10.35 21.36
C ARG A 239 -36.97 9.53 20.16
N THR A 240 -36.74 10.03 18.95
CA THR A 240 -37.03 9.30 17.71
C THR A 240 -36.19 8.02 17.61
N VAL A 241 -34.90 8.09 17.94
CA VAL A 241 -33.98 6.92 17.98
C VAL A 241 -34.47 5.89 18.99
N ASP A 242 -34.88 6.31 20.19
CA ASP A 242 -35.39 5.41 21.24
C ASP A 242 -36.69 4.74 20.81
N GLU A 243 -37.62 5.48 20.18
CA GLU A 243 -38.89 4.97 19.64
C GLU A 243 -38.63 3.95 18.51
N VAL A 244 -37.77 4.29 17.53
CA VAL A 244 -37.37 3.37 16.44
C VAL A 244 -36.70 2.13 17.00
N SER A 245 -35.82 2.26 18.00
CA SER A 245 -35.12 1.12 18.62
C SER A 245 -36.14 0.15 19.29
N GLY A 246 -37.26 0.66 19.79
CA GLY A 246 -38.33 -0.16 20.34
C GLY A 246 -39.13 -0.94 19.29
N LEU A 247 -39.11 -0.53 18.03
CA LEU A 247 -39.78 -1.19 16.91
C LEU A 247 -38.91 -2.25 16.23
N LEU A 248 -37.60 -2.23 16.46
CA LEU A 248 -36.62 -3.14 15.83
C LEU A 248 -36.58 -4.51 16.55
N PRO A 249 -36.12 -5.56 15.87
CA PRO A 249 -35.77 -6.82 16.50
C PRO A 249 -34.74 -6.61 17.62
N LYS A 250 -34.85 -7.39 18.71
CA LYS A 250 -34.01 -7.23 19.93
C LYS A 250 -32.49 -7.35 19.65
N SER A 251 -32.14 -8.07 18.61
CA SER A 251 -30.75 -8.23 18.13
C SER A 251 -30.19 -6.99 17.45
N TYR A 252 -31.00 -5.98 17.13
CA TYR A 252 -30.59 -4.76 16.45
C TYR A 252 -30.46 -3.58 17.41
N GLY A 253 -29.57 -2.66 17.07
CA GLY A 253 -29.39 -1.37 17.76
C GLY A 253 -29.25 -0.25 16.78
N VAL A 254 -29.73 0.94 17.11
CA VAL A 254 -29.59 2.14 16.31
C VAL A 254 -28.34 2.89 16.74
N GLU A 255 -27.44 3.15 15.80
CA GLU A 255 -26.22 3.90 16.00
C GLU A 255 -26.17 5.12 15.09
N SER A 256 -25.50 6.18 15.55
CA SER A 256 -25.29 7.34 14.70
C SER A 256 -24.23 7.00 13.63
N ARG A 257 -24.35 7.59 12.44
CA ARG A 257 -23.32 7.49 11.40
C ARG A 257 -21.93 7.83 11.94
N ARG A 258 -21.83 8.83 12.82
CA ARG A 258 -20.56 9.24 13.44
C ARG A 258 -19.94 8.16 14.31
N SER A 259 -20.74 7.36 15.04
CA SER A 259 -20.22 6.25 15.84
C SER A 259 -19.73 5.12 14.94
N VAL A 260 -20.48 4.77 13.89
CA VAL A 260 -20.06 3.74 12.90
C VAL A 260 -18.79 4.16 12.16
N GLU A 261 -18.69 5.43 11.74
CA GLU A 261 -17.48 5.97 11.14
C GLU A 261 -16.29 5.95 12.11
N ALA A 262 -16.51 6.28 13.38
CA ALA A 262 -15.46 6.26 14.41
C ALA A 262 -15.01 4.83 14.74
N GLU A 263 -15.92 3.86 14.73
CA GLU A 263 -15.59 2.45 14.93
C GLU A 263 -14.83 1.87 13.73
N ALA A 264 -15.29 2.11 12.52
CA ALA A 264 -14.56 1.74 11.31
C ALA A 264 -13.13 2.33 11.28
N VAL A 265 -12.97 3.59 11.75
CA VAL A 265 -11.64 4.23 11.89
C VAL A 265 -10.82 3.57 12.99
N ARG A 266 -11.43 3.17 14.11
CA ARG A 266 -10.74 2.44 15.19
C ARG A 266 -10.29 1.07 14.72
N ASP A 267 -11.11 0.33 14.02
CA ASP A 267 -10.78 -1.00 13.48
C ASP A 267 -9.66 -0.92 12.44
N LEU A 268 -9.70 0.08 11.56
CA LEU A 268 -8.59 0.37 10.64
C LEU A 268 -7.33 0.83 11.37
N SER A 269 -7.46 1.47 12.54
CA SER A 269 -6.34 1.97 13.35
C SER A 269 -5.84 0.95 14.37
N SER A 270 -6.68 0.09 14.92
CA SER A 270 -6.32 -0.96 15.88
C SER A 270 -5.60 -2.13 15.20
N ASN A 271 -5.89 -2.42 13.96
CA ASN A 271 -5.09 -3.28 13.07
C ASN A 271 -3.84 -2.57 12.50
N ASN A 272 -3.45 -1.53 13.12
CA ASN A 272 -2.21 -0.76 13.21
C ASN A 272 -1.22 -0.82 12.04
N THR A 273 -1.60 -1.04 10.87
CA THR A 273 -0.90 -0.84 9.60
C THR A 273 -1.44 -1.85 8.60
N SER A 274 -2.12 -1.35 7.59
CA SER A 274 -2.65 -2.20 6.52
C SER A 274 -1.51 -3.05 5.91
N PHE A 275 -1.76 -4.34 5.70
CA PHE A 275 -0.82 -5.26 5.03
C PHE A 275 -0.13 -4.64 3.80
N PRO A 276 -0.84 -3.96 2.88
CA PRO A 276 -0.21 -3.32 1.74
C PRO A 276 0.82 -2.26 2.13
N THR A 277 0.55 -1.50 3.20
CA THR A 277 1.47 -0.45 3.68
C THR A 277 2.76 -1.04 4.23
N ILE A 278 2.68 -2.06 5.09
CA ILE A 278 3.87 -2.75 5.62
C ILE A 278 4.66 -3.37 4.47
N PHE A 279 3.97 -4.04 3.56
CA PHE A 279 4.59 -4.68 2.41
C PHE A 279 5.33 -3.67 1.52
N LEU A 280 4.69 -2.59 1.13
CA LEU A 280 5.32 -1.53 0.33
C LEU A 280 6.44 -0.82 1.10
N LEU A 281 6.25 -0.54 2.40
CA LEU A 281 7.28 0.10 3.22
C LEU A 281 8.54 -0.77 3.32
N SER A 282 8.40 -2.10 3.35
CA SER A 282 9.53 -3.02 3.37
C SER A 282 10.42 -2.88 2.13
N PHE A 283 9.83 -2.71 0.95
CA PHE A 283 10.59 -2.42 -0.27
C PHE A 283 11.28 -1.04 -0.21
N GLY A 284 10.63 -0.05 0.41
CA GLY A 284 11.24 1.26 0.64
C GLY A 284 12.47 1.18 1.53
N VAL A 285 12.39 0.43 2.62
CA VAL A 285 13.53 0.18 3.50
C VAL A 285 14.65 -0.56 2.77
N LEU A 286 14.30 -1.57 1.97
CA LEU A 286 15.26 -2.32 1.15
C LEU A 286 15.96 -1.41 0.14
N ALA A 287 15.20 -0.57 -0.57
CA ALA A 287 15.74 0.40 -1.53
C ALA A 287 16.72 1.38 -0.87
N LEU A 288 16.39 1.87 0.33
CA LEU A 288 17.31 2.72 1.10
C LEU A 288 18.57 1.97 1.56
N PHE A 289 18.44 0.71 1.87
CA PHE A 289 19.61 -0.12 2.22
C PHE A 289 20.59 -0.23 1.04
N VAL A 290 20.05 -0.49 -0.15
CA VAL A 290 20.84 -0.50 -1.40
C VAL A 290 21.44 0.88 -1.65
N ALA A 291 20.67 1.95 -1.47
CA ALA A 291 21.16 3.31 -1.58
C ALA A 291 22.32 3.57 -0.60
N ALA A 292 22.21 3.16 0.65
CA ALA A 292 23.26 3.31 1.66
C ALA A 292 24.58 2.65 1.24
N LEU A 293 24.52 1.47 0.61
CA LEU A 293 25.69 0.78 0.09
C LEU A 293 26.35 1.54 -1.08
N VAL A 294 25.53 2.03 -2.03
CA VAL A 294 26.00 2.83 -3.15
C VAL A 294 26.65 4.11 -2.63
N ILE A 295 26.03 4.76 -1.64
CA ILE A 295 26.55 5.96 -0.99
C ILE A 295 27.91 5.65 -0.33
N ALA A 296 27.97 4.60 0.50
CA ALA A 296 29.18 4.21 1.20
C ALA A 296 30.35 3.94 0.22
N ASN A 297 30.09 3.20 -0.84
CA ASN A 297 31.08 2.92 -1.88
C ASN A 297 31.51 4.20 -2.63
N THR A 298 30.56 5.06 -2.99
CA THR A 298 30.85 6.33 -3.69
C THR A 298 31.72 7.24 -2.82
N PHE A 299 31.38 7.39 -1.53
CA PHE A 299 32.17 8.20 -0.62
C PHE A 299 33.53 7.60 -0.32
N GLN A 300 33.68 6.27 -0.26
CA GLN A 300 34.99 5.61 -0.14
C GLN A 300 35.89 5.96 -1.32
N VAL A 301 35.39 5.86 -2.55
CA VAL A 301 36.14 6.22 -3.76
C VAL A 301 36.47 7.71 -3.79
N LEU A 302 35.49 8.57 -3.44
CA LEU A 302 35.69 10.02 -3.39
C LEU A 302 36.78 10.42 -2.40
N VAL A 303 36.75 9.83 -1.19
CA VAL A 303 37.76 10.06 -0.15
C VAL A 303 39.13 9.56 -0.58
N ALA A 304 39.19 8.38 -1.19
CA ALA A 304 40.46 7.83 -1.70
C ALA A 304 41.11 8.76 -2.74
N GLN A 305 40.32 9.31 -3.65
CA GLN A 305 40.83 10.26 -4.67
C GLN A 305 41.28 11.60 -4.08
N ARG A 306 40.62 12.05 -3.02
CA ARG A 306 40.95 13.31 -2.34
C ARG A 306 41.97 13.18 -1.22
N ARG A 307 42.49 11.97 -0.95
CA ARG A 307 43.37 11.67 0.19
C ARG A 307 44.57 12.60 0.23
N ARG A 308 45.20 12.87 -0.93
CA ARG A 308 46.34 13.79 -1.03
C ARG A 308 45.96 15.25 -0.69
N THR A 309 44.83 15.72 -1.20
CA THR A 309 44.31 17.08 -0.91
C THR A 309 43.95 17.24 0.57
N LEU A 310 43.32 16.23 1.18
CA LEU A 310 42.98 16.23 2.60
C LEU A 310 44.24 16.21 3.47
N ALA A 311 45.26 15.48 3.08
CA ALA A 311 46.57 15.46 3.75
C ALA A 311 47.26 16.83 3.69
N LEU A 312 47.28 17.49 2.51
CA LEU A 312 47.81 18.84 2.34
C LEU A 312 47.08 19.90 3.17
N LEU A 313 45.74 19.82 3.28
CA LEU A 313 44.97 20.72 4.15
C LEU A 313 45.38 20.55 5.60
N ARG A 314 45.75 19.33 5.99
CA ARG A 314 46.18 19.02 7.36
C ARG A 314 47.58 19.56 7.65
N THR A 315 48.51 19.59 6.69
CA THR A 315 49.81 20.20 6.86
C THR A 315 49.75 21.73 6.99
N ILE A 316 48.70 22.37 6.41
CA ILE A 316 48.44 23.82 6.53
C ILE A 316 47.68 24.15 7.86
N GLY A 317 47.36 23.13 8.69
CA GLY A 317 46.79 23.35 10.03
C GLY A 317 45.30 22.99 10.19
N ALA A 318 44.65 22.34 9.21
CA ALA A 318 43.27 21.88 9.38
C ALA A 318 43.16 20.76 10.46
N LYS A 319 42.24 20.94 11.42
CA LYS A 319 42.00 19.94 12.47
C LYS A 319 41.25 18.71 11.93
N LYS A 320 41.52 17.52 12.53
CA LYS A 320 40.81 16.27 12.14
C LYS A 320 39.28 16.41 12.14
N GLY A 321 38.73 17.04 13.17
CA GLY A 321 37.29 17.26 13.30
C GLY A 321 36.72 18.13 12.17
N GLN A 322 37.47 19.11 11.68
CA GLN A 322 37.01 19.98 10.60
C GLN A 322 36.92 19.24 9.25
N LEU A 323 37.85 18.32 9.00
CA LEU A 323 37.80 17.47 7.80
C LEU A 323 36.68 16.44 7.88
N TYR A 324 36.48 15.86 9.08
CA TYR A 324 35.39 14.92 9.34
C TYR A 324 34.02 15.57 9.11
N THR A 325 33.77 16.72 9.74
CA THR A 325 32.53 17.47 9.57
C THR A 325 32.32 17.95 8.14
N SER A 326 33.39 18.29 7.40
CA SER A 326 33.28 18.68 5.98
C SER A 326 32.75 17.54 5.12
N VAL A 327 33.23 16.30 5.33
CA VAL A 327 32.74 15.12 4.58
C VAL A 327 31.30 14.81 4.95
N LEU A 328 30.93 14.91 6.24
CA LEU A 328 29.55 14.69 6.68
C LEU A 328 28.59 15.77 6.18
N MET A 329 29.04 17.03 6.13
CA MET A 329 28.23 18.11 5.54
C MET A 329 28.00 17.92 4.04
N GLU A 330 29.04 17.44 3.30
CA GLU A 330 28.90 17.11 1.87
C GLU A 330 27.87 15.99 1.67
N ALA A 331 27.93 14.93 2.50
CA ALA A 331 26.97 13.83 2.50
C ALA A 331 25.56 14.31 2.88
N GLY A 332 25.44 15.09 3.94
CA GLY A 332 24.15 15.63 4.41
C GLY A 332 23.48 16.54 3.36
N LEU A 333 24.26 17.41 2.73
CA LEU A 333 23.74 18.30 1.68
C LEU A 333 23.28 17.50 0.44
N LEU A 334 24.04 16.49 0.03
CA LEU A 334 23.65 15.58 -1.04
C LEU A 334 22.39 14.82 -0.67
N GLY A 335 22.34 14.27 0.55
CA GLY A 335 21.17 13.55 1.08
C GLY A 335 19.91 14.41 1.09
N LEU A 336 20.02 15.66 1.57
CA LEU A 336 18.90 16.59 1.62
C LEU A 336 18.37 16.92 0.22
N ILE A 337 19.26 17.33 -0.69
CA ILE A 337 18.86 17.72 -2.06
C ILE A 337 18.24 16.52 -2.79
N ALA A 338 18.89 15.37 -2.73
CA ALA A 338 18.41 14.17 -3.41
C ALA A 338 17.08 13.66 -2.81
N SER A 339 16.89 13.78 -1.48
CA SER A 339 15.64 13.38 -0.83
C SER A 339 14.47 14.32 -1.18
N VAL A 340 14.71 15.62 -1.23
CA VAL A 340 13.68 16.59 -1.65
C VAL A 340 13.26 16.35 -3.11
N LEU A 341 14.22 16.13 -4.00
CA LEU A 341 13.95 15.77 -5.39
C LEU A 341 13.22 14.42 -5.49
N GLY A 342 13.63 13.45 -4.66
CA GLY A 342 13.00 12.13 -4.59
C GLY A 342 11.53 12.22 -4.15
N VAL A 343 11.24 12.99 -3.10
CA VAL A 343 9.84 13.23 -2.67
C VAL A 343 9.03 13.88 -3.79
N GLY A 344 9.58 14.91 -4.45
CA GLY A 344 8.93 15.55 -5.59
C GLY A 344 8.63 14.57 -6.73
N PHE A 345 9.58 13.68 -7.02
CA PHE A 345 9.40 12.62 -8.02
C PHE A 345 8.34 11.60 -7.59
N GLY A 346 8.32 11.19 -6.31
CA GLY A 346 7.31 10.29 -5.75
C GLY A 346 5.89 10.87 -5.82
N VAL A 347 5.73 12.16 -5.46
CA VAL A 347 4.46 12.88 -5.61
C VAL A 347 4.03 12.92 -7.08
N GLY A 348 4.95 13.26 -7.99
CA GLY A 348 4.67 13.29 -9.42
C GLY A 348 4.24 11.94 -9.99
N LEU A 349 4.86 10.86 -9.53
CA LEU A 349 4.52 9.50 -9.95
C LEU A 349 3.12 9.09 -9.49
N ILE A 350 2.77 9.33 -8.23
CA ILE A 350 1.42 9.04 -7.72
C ILE A 350 0.39 9.94 -8.40
N ALA A 351 0.67 11.22 -8.59
CA ALA A 351 -0.22 12.12 -9.35
C ALA A 351 -0.45 11.65 -10.79
N LEU A 352 0.58 11.11 -11.45
CA LEU A 352 0.44 10.52 -12.78
C LEU A 352 -0.48 9.30 -12.74
N VAL A 353 -0.25 8.37 -11.79
CA VAL A 353 -1.05 7.14 -11.66
C VAL A 353 -2.51 7.45 -11.35
N THR A 354 -2.78 8.43 -10.47
CA THR A 354 -4.17 8.84 -10.15
C THR A 354 -4.87 9.51 -11.34
N ASN A 355 -4.15 10.23 -12.19
CA ASN A 355 -4.74 10.90 -13.37
C ASN A 355 -4.94 9.96 -14.58
N THR A 356 -4.27 8.82 -14.63
CA THR A 356 -4.40 7.87 -15.77
C THR A 356 -5.65 6.98 -15.69
N GLY A 357 -6.44 7.06 -14.62
CA GLY A 357 -7.62 6.19 -14.43
C GLY A 357 -7.30 4.71 -14.15
N VAL A 358 -6.03 4.35 -14.02
CA VAL A 358 -5.61 2.97 -13.68
C VAL A 358 -6.17 2.55 -12.33
N MET A 359 -6.22 3.46 -11.36
CA MET A 359 -6.80 3.22 -10.05
C MET A 359 -8.31 3.00 -10.12
N GLU A 360 -9.02 3.76 -10.97
CA GLU A 360 -10.45 3.58 -11.21
C GLU A 360 -10.75 2.23 -11.85
N MET A 361 -9.87 1.77 -12.75
CA MET A 361 -9.97 0.45 -13.37
C MET A 361 -9.78 -0.70 -12.36
N MET A 362 -9.07 -0.43 -11.25
CA MET A 362 -8.92 -1.35 -10.11
C MET A 362 -10.05 -1.18 -9.05
N GLY A 363 -11.08 -0.39 -9.34
CA GLY A 363 -12.19 -0.13 -8.41
C GLY A 363 -11.85 0.85 -7.28
N MET A 364 -10.73 1.56 -7.37
CA MET A 364 -10.26 2.48 -6.34
C MET A 364 -10.37 3.92 -6.83
N GLN A 365 -11.19 4.74 -6.17
CA GLN A 365 -11.21 6.19 -6.39
C GLN A 365 -10.12 6.86 -5.54
N ALA A 366 -8.88 6.74 -5.99
CA ALA A 366 -7.76 7.35 -5.29
C ALA A 366 -7.72 8.85 -5.54
N ARG A 367 -7.79 9.63 -4.45
CA ARG A 367 -7.46 11.07 -4.46
C ARG A 367 -6.07 11.26 -3.88
N LEU A 368 -5.30 12.16 -4.45
CA LEU A 368 -3.99 12.50 -3.92
C LEU A 368 -4.14 13.23 -2.59
N ILE A 369 -3.85 12.53 -1.48
CA ILE A 369 -3.89 13.09 -0.13
C ILE A 369 -2.46 13.40 0.31
N LEU A 370 -2.16 14.69 0.37
CA LEU A 370 -0.85 15.19 0.80
C LEU A 370 -0.81 15.26 2.33
N SER A 371 -0.22 14.26 2.97
CA SER A 371 0.05 14.29 4.41
C SER A 371 1.47 14.81 4.68
N TRP A 372 1.67 15.49 5.80
CA TRP A 372 3.00 15.98 6.18
C TRP A 372 4.02 14.84 6.37
N GLN A 373 3.55 13.65 6.78
CA GLN A 373 4.38 12.46 6.94
C GLN A 373 5.01 12.01 5.62
N ALA A 374 4.27 12.11 4.51
CA ALA A 374 4.77 11.74 3.19
C ALA A 374 5.94 12.62 2.71
N PHE A 375 6.13 13.80 3.32
CA PHE A 375 7.24 14.70 3.02
C PHE A 375 8.38 14.56 4.03
N VAL A 376 8.05 14.68 5.32
CA VAL A 376 9.06 14.76 6.39
C VAL A 376 9.78 13.41 6.60
N VAL A 377 9.04 12.30 6.61
CA VAL A 377 9.62 10.98 6.89
C VAL A 377 10.65 10.56 5.83
N PRO A 378 10.37 10.62 4.50
CA PRO A 378 11.36 10.24 3.50
C PRO A 378 12.59 11.15 3.50
N ILE A 379 12.40 12.46 3.71
CA ILE A 379 13.52 13.44 3.77
C ILE A 379 14.41 13.15 4.97
N ALA A 380 13.82 12.98 6.16
CA ALA A 380 14.56 12.68 7.38
C ALA A 380 15.32 11.34 7.24
N PHE A 381 14.65 10.33 6.71
CA PHE A 381 15.23 9.01 6.52
C PHE A 381 16.39 9.03 5.50
N GLY A 382 16.19 9.69 4.36
CA GLY A 382 17.24 9.82 3.34
C GLY A 382 18.45 10.61 3.85
N LEU A 383 18.23 11.68 4.63
CA LEU A 383 19.30 12.44 5.26
C LEU A 383 20.07 11.59 6.28
N ILE A 384 19.37 10.93 7.19
CA ILE A 384 19.98 10.09 8.23
C ILE A 384 20.78 8.96 7.60
N MET A 385 20.20 8.23 6.64
CA MET A 385 20.86 7.11 5.97
C MET A 385 22.11 7.56 5.20
N THR A 386 22.06 8.73 4.54
CA THR A 386 23.20 9.27 3.83
C THR A 386 24.34 9.63 4.78
N VAL A 387 24.03 10.28 5.89
CA VAL A 387 25.02 10.61 6.93
C VAL A 387 25.61 9.34 7.54
N LEU A 388 24.78 8.36 7.91
CA LEU A 388 25.24 7.08 8.47
C LEU A 388 26.15 6.32 7.50
N ALA A 389 25.75 6.21 6.24
CA ALA A 389 26.54 5.54 5.19
C ALA A 389 27.91 6.21 4.95
N SER A 390 27.99 7.52 5.13
CA SER A 390 29.24 8.29 4.95
C SER A 390 30.17 8.28 6.18
N LEU A 391 29.70 7.86 7.37
CA LEU A 391 30.49 7.86 8.61
C LEU A 391 31.80 7.06 8.49
N GLY A 392 31.73 5.86 7.89
CA GLY A 392 32.90 5.01 7.66
C GLY A 392 33.95 5.67 6.78
N SER A 393 33.49 6.28 5.69
CA SER A 393 34.35 7.02 4.75
C SER A 393 34.94 8.28 5.38
N ALA A 394 34.16 9.03 6.14
CA ALA A 394 34.62 10.22 6.87
C ALA A 394 35.68 9.86 7.93
N ARG A 395 35.51 8.75 8.66
CA ARG A 395 36.50 8.24 9.61
C ARG A 395 37.79 7.82 8.91
N SER A 396 37.69 7.12 7.78
CA SER A 396 38.84 6.72 6.97
C SER A 396 39.59 7.92 6.39
N ALA A 397 38.88 8.98 5.96
CA ALA A 397 39.48 10.23 5.48
C ALA A 397 40.40 10.91 6.52
N THR A 398 40.06 10.79 7.79
CA THR A 398 40.74 11.50 8.89
C THR A 398 41.76 10.64 9.63
N SER A 399 41.82 9.32 9.41
CA SER A 399 42.75 8.41 10.09
C SER A 399 44.18 8.46 9.53
N VAL A 400 44.35 8.89 8.29
CA VAL A 400 45.65 8.89 7.59
C VAL A 400 46.53 10.04 8.06
N THR A 401 47.78 9.73 8.36
CA THR A 401 48.81 10.74 8.70
C THR A 401 49.30 11.45 7.43
N PRO A 402 49.71 12.74 7.53
CA PRO A 402 50.27 13.45 6.35
C PRO A 402 51.46 12.75 5.70
N LEU A 403 52.31 12.11 6.50
CA LEU A 403 53.48 11.39 6.04
C LEU A 403 53.13 10.11 5.29
N GLU A 404 52.10 9.40 5.72
CA GLU A 404 51.60 8.15 5.12
C GLU A 404 50.89 8.39 3.79
N ALA A 405 50.28 9.57 3.60
CA ALA A 405 49.62 9.95 2.36
C ALA A 405 50.59 10.25 1.21
N LEU A 406 51.89 10.45 1.49
CA LEU A 406 52.96 10.70 0.53
C LEU A 406 53.70 9.41 0.13
N ARG A 407 53.51 8.30 0.87
CA ARG A 407 54.08 6.99 0.50
C ARG A 407 53.24 6.32 -0.59
N PRO A 408 53.89 5.55 -1.51
CA PRO A 408 53.16 4.68 -2.42
C PRO A 408 52.29 3.69 -1.61
N ILE A 409 51.09 3.42 -2.10
CA ILE A 409 50.11 2.55 -1.43
C ILE A 409 50.68 1.12 -1.43
N GLU A 410 51.28 0.69 -0.33
CA GLU A 410 51.45 -0.74 -0.08
C GLU A 410 50.08 -1.31 0.25
N LEU A 411 49.66 -2.36 -0.48
CA LEU A 411 48.44 -3.11 -0.26
C LEU A 411 48.50 -3.74 1.15
N THR A 412 47.93 -3.05 2.13
CA THR A 412 47.79 -3.58 3.49
C THR A 412 46.93 -4.85 3.47
N ASP A 413 47.44 -5.87 4.13
CA ASP A 413 46.85 -7.21 4.20
C ASP A 413 45.46 -7.13 4.90
N THR A 414 44.41 -7.14 4.10
CA THR A 414 43.00 -7.01 4.55
C THR A 414 42.41 -8.35 5.03
N SER A 415 43.23 -9.40 5.17
CA SER A 415 42.78 -10.77 5.43
C SER A 415 42.04 -10.93 6.76
N ARG A 416 42.42 -10.19 7.80
CA ARG A 416 41.81 -10.30 9.14
C ARG A 416 40.44 -9.61 9.24
N ALA A 417 40.30 -8.46 8.62
CA ALA A 417 39.03 -7.73 8.56
C ALA A 417 37.99 -8.47 7.67
N GLY A 418 38.46 -9.18 6.66
CA GLY A 418 37.62 -10.01 5.79
C GLY A 418 36.95 -11.16 6.54
N LYS A 419 37.67 -11.87 7.43
CA LYS A 419 37.15 -13.01 8.20
C LYS A 419 36.04 -12.58 9.19
N VAL A 420 36.25 -11.49 9.92
CA VAL A 420 35.24 -10.95 10.86
C VAL A 420 33.96 -10.52 10.11
N ARG A 421 34.12 -9.87 8.99
CA ARG A 421 32.98 -9.46 8.15
C ARG A 421 32.23 -10.66 7.57
N ALA A 422 32.94 -11.73 7.19
CA ALA A 422 32.33 -12.97 6.71
C ALA A 422 31.54 -13.68 7.82
N THR A 423 32.11 -13.80 9.01
CA THR A 423 31.41 -14.46 10.15
C THR A 423 30.16 -13.69 10.55
N ILE A 424 30.23 -12.37 10.66
CA ILE A 424 29.07 -11.53 10.94
C ILE A 424 28.01 -11.70 9.85
N GLY A 425 28.42 -11.67 8.58
CA GLY A 425 27.49 -11.82 7.45
C GLY A 425 26.80 -13.18 7.42
N VAL A 426 27.54 -14.27 7.68
CA VAL A 426 26.96 -15.63 7.77
C VAL A 426 26.00 -15.74 8.95
N LEU A 427 26.36 -15.22 10.12
CA LEU A 427 25.47 -15.21 11.27
C LEU A 427 24.18 -14.42 11.00
N THR A 428 24.27 -13.30 10.30
CA THR A 428 23.11 -12.48 9.92
C THR A 428 22.20 -13.25 8.94
N ILE A 429 22.76 -14.00 7.98
CA ILE A 429 21.99 -14.86 7.08
C ILE A 429 21.26 -15.96 7.87
N ILE A 430 21.95 -16.64 8.76
CA ILE A 430 21.37 -17.71 9.58
C ILE A 430 20.23 -17.14 10.45
N ALA A 431 20.45 -16.02 11.11
CA ALA A 431 19.43 -15.35 11.92
C ALA A 431 18.20 -14.95 11.07
N GLY A 432 18.44 -14.41 9.88
CA GLY A 432 17.36 -14.04 8.95
C GLY A 432 16.57 -15.25 8.46
N LEU A 433 17.25 -16.34 8.10
CA LEU A 433 16.59 -17.59 7.70
C LEU A 433 15.81 -18.24 8.85
N ALA A 434 16.35 -18.20 10.07
CA ALA A 434 15.65 -18.70 11.25
C ALA A 434 14.36 -17.89 11.50
N LEU A 435 14.43 -16.57 11.44
CA LEU A 435 13.27 -15.69 11.62
C LEU A 435 12.21 -15.91 10.54
N ALA A 436 12.63 -16.03 9.27
CA ALA A 436 11.73 -16.34 8.16
C ALA A 436 11.13 -17.76 8.30
N GLY A 437 11.91 -18.73 8.76
CA GLY A 437 11.45 -20.10 9.03
C GLY A 437 10.38 -20.17 10.11
N VAL A 438 10.55 -19.41 11.20
CA VAL A 438 9.53 -19.29 12.27
C VAL A 438 8.24 -18.66 11.71
N ALA A 439 8.35 -17.62 10.88
CA ALA A 439 7.19 -17.00 10.25
C ALA A 439 6.43 -17.97 9.34
N VAL A 440 7.14 -18.77 8.52
CA VAL A 440 6.53 -19.81 7.66
C VAL A 440 5.89 -20.91 8.50
N TRP A 441 6.53 -21.32 9.59
CA TRP A 441 5.97 -22.31 10.51
C TRP A 441 4.68 -21.82 11.18
N GLN A 442 4.65 -20.58 11.66
CA GLN A 442 3.43 -19.97 12.20
C GLN A 442 2.33 -19.86 11.14
N LEU A 443 2.68 -19.46 9.91
CA LEU A 443 1.73 -19.39 8.79
C LEU A 443 1.16 -20.76 8.44
N SER A 444 1.99 -21.81 8.42
CA SER A 444 1.53 -23.18 8.15
C SER A 444 0.59 -23.70 9.26
N GLY A 445 0.83 -23.34 10.51
CA GLY A 445 -0.08 -23.63 11.63
C GLY A 445 -1.45 -22.97 11.44
N MET A 446 -1.48 -21.71 10.99
CA MET A 446 -2.72 -20.99 10.68
C MET A 446 -3.48 -21.59 9.50
N LEU A 447 -2.78 -22.09 8.47
CA LEU A 447 -3.40 -22.71 7.29
C LEU A 447 -3.92 -24.13 7.56
N ASN A 448 -3.28 -24.88 8.45
CA ASN A 448 -3.63 -26.29 8.74
C ASN A 448 -4.68 -26.44 9.83
N GLY A 449 -5.17 -25.34 10.37
CA GLY A 449 -6.03 -25.67 11.30
C GLY A 449 -6.94 -24.92 12.04
N LEU A 450 -7.48 -24.66 12.63
CA LEU A 450 -8.35 -24.89 13.77
C LEU A 450 -8.43 -23.71 14.71
N ASP A 451 -7.55 -22.75 14.59
CA ASP A 451 -7.64 -21.53 15.37
C ASP A 451 -8.24 -20.42 14.51
N THR A 452 -9.50 -20.15 14.80
CA THR A 452 -10.24 -18.98 14.35
C THR A 452 -9.38 -17.75 14.53
N MET A 453 -9.07 -17.15 13.44
CA MET A 453 -8.31 -15.94 13.17
C MET A 453 -8.23 -14.94 14.34
N ALA A 454 -7.23 -15.03 15.15
CA ALA A 454 -6.80 -13.89 15.93
C ALA A 454 -6.04 -12.97 14.96
N SER A 455 -6.67 -11.88 14.54
CA SER A 455 -6.09 -10.87 13.64
C SER A 455 -4.74 -10.32 14.11
N ASP A 456 -4.45 -10.39 15.40
CA ASP A 456 -3.23 -9.93 16.04
C ASP A 456 -1.97 -10.71 15.62
N ASN A 457 -2.10 -11.94 15.15
CA ASN A 457 -0.97 -12.77 14.77
C ASN A 457 -0.49 -12.54 13.33
N TYR A 458 -1.32 -12.01 12.45
CA TYR A 458 -0.95 -11.76 11.04
C TYR A 458 0.12 -10.67 10.91
N SER A 459 0.01 -9.61 11.67
CA SER A 459 0.97 -8.50 11.66
C SER A 459 2.35 -8.93 12.16
N SER A 460 2.40 -9.80 13.18
CA SER A 460 3.66 -10.33 13.72
C SER A 460 4.37 -11.27 12.74
N VAL A 461 3.64 -12.17 12.08
CA VAL A 461 4.17 -13.07 11.04
C VAL A 461 4.74 -12.29 9.87
N LEU A 462 4.05 -11.23 9.45
CA LEU A 462 4.53 -10.32 8.42
C LEU A 462 5.81 -9.59 8.79
N LEU A 463 5.85 -8.98 9.98
CA LEU A 463 7.04 -8.29 10.46
C LEU A 463 8.23 -9.25 10.60
N MET A 464 8.01 -10.47 11.06
CA MET A 464 9.04 -11.52 11.12
C MET A 464 9.53 -11.92 9.72
N SER A 465 8.63 -12.08 8.75
CA SER A 465 8.97 -12.41 7.36
C SER A 465 9.80 -11.32 6.71
N ILE A 466 9.38 -10.06 6.84
CA ILE A 466 10.07 -8.89 6.28
C ILE A 466 11.41 -8.68 6.99
N GLY A 467 11.44 -8.77 8.32
CA GLY A 467 12.67 -8.67 9.11
C GLY A 467 13.65 -9.77 8.76
N GLY A 468 13.18 -11.01 8.60
CA GLY A 468 13.98 -12.14 8.16
C GLY A 468 14.59 -11.92 6.77
N ALA A 469 13.79 -11.50 5.81
CA ALA A 469 14.25 -11.18 4.46
C ALA A 469 15.29 -10.04 4.44
N ALA A 470 15.08 -8.99 5.22
CA ALA A 470 16.01 -7.88 5.35
C ALA A 470 17.36 -8.32 5.96
N LEU A 471 17.34 -9.18 6.98
CA LEU A 471 18.54 -9.75 7.57
C LEU A 471 19.30 -10.65 6.60
N VAL A 472 18.60 -11.52 5.85
CA VAL A 472 19.22 -12.35 4.81
C VAL A 472 19.89 -11.47 3.76
N PHE A 473 19.19 -10.45 3.30
CA PHE A 473 19.75 -9.51 2.31
C PHE A 473 20.97 -8.78 2.85
N LEU A 474 20.92 -8.28 4.09
CA LEU A 474 22.06 -7.64 4.75
C LEU A 474 23.25 -8.58 4.84
N GLY A 475 23.03 -9.81 5.25
CA GLY A 475 24.06 -10.83 5.35
C GLY A 475 24.67 -11.19 3.98
N LEU A 476 23.85 -11.29 2.93
CA LEU A 476 24.34 -11.48 1.54
C LEU A 476 25.23 -10.33 1.10
N VAL A 477 24.86 -9.10 1.42
CA VAL A 477 25.69 -7.93 1.11
C VAL A 477 27.01 -7.94 1.90
N LEU A 478 26.97 -8.27 3.20
CA LEU A 478 28.19 -8.37 4.00
C LEU A 478 29.14 -9.46 3.47
N THR A 479 28.60 -10.56 2.96
CA THR A 479 29.37 -11.68 2.38
C THR A 479 29.67 -11.50 0.90
N ALA A 480 29.20 -10.45 0.23
CA ALA A 480 29.35 -10.22 -1.22
C ALA A 480 30.82 -10.26 -1.68
N THR A 481 31.75 -9.81 -0.85
CA THR A 481 33.18 -9.86 -1.13
C THR A 481 33.72 -11.28 -1.38
N PHE A 482 33.02 -12.30 -0.91
CA PHE A 482 33.44 -13.70 -1.06
C PHE A 482 32.75 -14.38 -2.23
N TRP A 483 31.44 -14.24 -2.39
CA TRP A 483 30.69 -14.95 -3.43
C TRP A 483 30.65 -14.19 -4.78
N LEU A 484 30.73 -12.84 -4.76
CA LEU A 484 30.69 -12.05 -5.99
C LEU A 484 31.83 -12.37 -6.96
N PRO A 485 33.12 -12.52 -6.53
CA PRO A 485 34.20 -12.93 -7.42
C PRO A 485 34.02 -14.33 -8.00
N VAL A 486 33.39 -15.24 -7.25
CA VAL A 486 33.09 -16.61 -7.72
C VAL A 486 32.00 -16.55 -8.78
N LEU A 487 30.96 -15.78 -8.54
CA LEU A 487 29.85 -15.59 -9.49
C LEU A 487 30.35 -14.92 -10.77
N MET A 488 31.20 -13.89 -10.68
CA MET A 488 31.78 -13.21 -11.84
C MET A 488 32.69 -14.14 -12.65
N ARG A 489 33.42 -15.05 -12.02
CA ARG A 489 34.17 -16.11 -12.71
C ARG A 489 33.25 -17.07 -13.44
N GLY A 490 32.16 -17.48 -12.80
CA GLY A 490 31.14 -18.36 -13.40
C GLY A 490 30.45 -17.71 -14.60
N VAL A 491 30.03 -16.47 -14.47
CA VAL A 491 29.43 -15.69 -15.57
C VAL A 491 30.44 -15.47 -16.69
N GLY A 492 31.70 -15.14 -16.35
CA GLY A 492 32.80 -15.01 -17.34
C GLY A 492 33.06 -16.31 -18.09
N ALA A 493 32.98 -17.47 -17.41
CA ALA A 493 33.08 -18.78 -18.04
C ALA A 493 31.92 -19.06 -19.01
N LEU A 494 30.69 -18.72 -18.61
CA LEU A 494 29.50 -18.87 -19.46
C LEU A 494 29.57 -17.98 -20.71
N VAL A 495 29.98 -16.72 -20.54
CA VAL A 495 30.14 -15.78 -21.66
C VAL A 495 31.25 -16.25 -22.60
N SER A 496 32.34 -16.85 -22.07
CA SER A 496 33.43 -17.40 -22.90
C SER A 496 33.01 -18.60 -23.75
N MET A 497 31.90 -19.28 -23.43
CA MET A 497 31.32 -20.35 -24.24
C MET A 497 30.55 -19.82 -25.47
N CYS A 498 30.19 -18.51 -25.49
CA CYS A 498 29.43 -17.90 -26.59
C CYS A 498 30.28 -17.49 -27.81
N GLY A 499 31.60 -17.80 -27.85
CA GLY A 499 32.42 -17.62 -29.02
C GLY A 499 33.82 -16.98 -28.77
N PRO A 500 34.74 -17.07 -29.70
CA PRO A 500 36.12 -16.60 -29.53
C PRO A 500 36.29 -15.07 -29.41
N SER A 501 35.29 -14.29 -29.85
CA SER A 501 35.25 -12.83 -29.69
C SER A 501 34.91 -12.36 -28.28
N ALA A 502 34.39 -13.26 -27.39
CA ALA A 502 34.03 -12.96 -26.03
C ALA A 502 35.17 -13.19 -25.01
N LYS A 503 36.34 -13.61 -25.44
CA LYS A 503 37.52 -13.74 -24.57
C LYS A 503 38.15 -12.37 -24.29
N LEU A 504 37.42 -11.51 -23.57
CA LEU A 504 38.03 -10.37 -22.93
C LEU A 504 39.05 -10.88 -21.88
N PRO A 505 40.28 -10.34 -21.83
CA PRO A 505 41.24 -10.76 -20.82
C PRO A 505 40.65 -10.41 -19.44
N THR A 506 40.27 -11.43 -18.70
CA THR A 506 40.05 -11.27 -17.26
C THR A 506 41.30 -10.64 -16.67
N PRO A 507 41.21 -9.58 -15.85
CA PRO A 507 42.37 -9.04 -15.17
C PRO A 507 42.86 -10.09 -14.16
N THR A 508 43.64 -11.04 -14.65
CA THR A 508 44.46 -11.86 -13.80
C THR A 508 45.41 -10.90 -13.13
N SER A 509 45.34 -10.79 -11.81
CA SER A 509 46.38 -10.19 -10.99
C SER A 509 47.71 -10.82 -11.42
N ARG A 510 48.43 -10.17 -12.34
CA ARG A 510 49.83 -10.46 -12.56
C ARG A 510 50.52 -10.15 -11.22
N ARG A 511 50.78 -11.20 -10.44
CA ARG A 511 51.95 -11.19 -9.58
C ARG A 511 53.11 -10.91 -10.52
N THR A 512 53.52 -9.67 -10.59
CA THR A 512 54.82 -9.31 -11.11
C THR A 512 55.82 -10.04 -10.21
N ARG A 513 56.26 -11.22 -10.66
CA ARG A 513 57.54 -11.76 -10.17
C ARG A 513 58.55 -10.65 -10.49
N VAL A 514 59.00 -9.96 -9.49
CA VAL A 514 60.20 -9.16 -9.55
C VAL A 514 61.27 -10.14 -9.99
N ALA A 515 61.64 -10.05 -11.26
CA ALA A 515 62.80 -10.78 -11.75
C ALA A 515 64.00 -10.25 -10.95
N SER A 516 64.58 -11.12 -10.14
CA SER A 516 65.87 -10.85 -9.53
C SER A 516 66.85 -10.46 -10.61
N PRO A 517 67.64 -9.40 -10.43
CA PRO A 517 68.66 -9.01 -11.41
C PRO A 517 69.65 -10.17 -11.59
N PRO A 518 70.18 -10.38 -12.83
CA PRO A 518 71.16 -11.41 -13.07
C PRO A 518 72.42 -11.12 -12.24
N PRO A 519 73.13 -12.16 -11.74
CA PRO A 519 74.37 -11.96 -11.02
C PRO A 519 75.41 -11.30 -11.90
N ALA A 520 76.11 -10.29 -11.37
CA ALA A 520 77.18 -9.59 -12.06
C ALA A 520 78.33 -10.56 -12.48
N PRO A 521 78.89 -10.42 -13.62
CA PRO A 521 80.03 -11.26 -14.03
C PRO A 521 81.25 -10.95 -13.12
N ARG A 522 81.79 -11.99 -12.54
CA ARG A 522 83.05 -11.92 -11.80
C ARG A 522 84.15 -11.78 -12.84
N CYS A 523 84.94 -10.67 -12.83
CA CYS A 523 86.29 -10.58 -13.30
C CYS A 523 87.28 -11.01 -12.25
#